data_2f173237c17328b3a8889bee0841badf
#
_entry.id   2f173237c17328b3a8889bee0841badf
#
_cell.length_a   1.000
_cell.length_b   1.000
_cell.length_c   1.000
_cell.angle_alpha   90.00
_cell.angle_beta   90.00
_cell.angle_gamma   90.00
#
_symmetry.space_group_name_H-M   'P 1'
#
loop_
_entity.id
_entity.type
_entity.pdbx_description
1 polymer ?
#
loop_
_entity_poly.entity_id
_entity_poly.type
_entity_poly.pdbx_seq_one_letter_code
_entity_poly.pdbx_strand_id
1 'polypeptide(L)'
;MNPLVSIIMGSTSDLPVMEEAAKLFDEFEIPFEIHALSAHRTPDLVAEFARGAFARGVRVIIAGAGGAAHLPGVVAAMTICPVIGVPVKSSNSIDGWDSILSILQMPSGIPVATVALDGARNARVRGRCRRR
;
A
#
# COMPACT_ATOMS: atom_id res chain seq x y z
N MET A 1 16.73 12.22 5.01
CA MET A 1 15.53 12.86 4.43
C MET A 1 14.30 12.08 4.84
N ASN A 2 13.23 12.72 5.26
CA ASN A 2 12.02 12.02 5.65
C ASN A 2 11.37 11.34 4.43
N PRO A 3 10.85 10.12 4.56
CA PRO A 3 10.19 9.45 3.45
C PRO A 3 8.93 10.21 3.01
N LEU A 4 8.74 10.32 1.70
CA LEU A 4 7.53 10.88 1.09
C LEU A 4 6.50 9.78 0.78
N VAL A 5 6.97 8.56 0.61
CA VAL A 5 6.15 7.39 0.29
C VAL A 5 6.41 6.31 1.32
N SER A 6 5.36 5.73 1.85
CA SER A 6 5.45 4.50 2.64
C SER A 6 4.90 3.33 1.85
N ILE A 7 5.72 2.30 1.71
CA ILE A 7 5.31 1.02 1.14
C ILE A 7 5.07 0.08 2.31
N ILE A 8 3.86 -0.41 2.43
CA ILE A 8 3.49 -1.37 3.49
C ILE A 8 2.93 -2.64 2.89
N MET A 9 3.14 -3.75 3.57
CA MET A 9 2.65 -5.06 3.16
C MET A 9 2.19 -5.87 4.36
N GLY A 10 1.19 -6.70 4.17
CA GLY A 10 0.63 -7.51 5.27
C GLY A 10 1.52 -8.65 5.73
N SER A 11 2.46 -9.06 4.91
CA SER A 11 3.43 -10.12 5.20
C SER A 11 4.72 -9.88 4.44
N THR A 12 5.86 -10.29 5.01
CA THR A 12 7.15 -10.26 4.31
C THR A 12 7.17 -11.16 3.06
N SER A 13 6.25 -12.12 2.96
CA SER A 13 6.08 -12.93 1.76
C SER A 13 5.62 -12.11 0.54
N ASP A 14 5.06 -10.92 0.75
CA ASP A 14 4.66 -10.00 -0.31
C ASP A 14 5.82 -9.14 -0.83
N LEU A 15 6.97 -9.19 -0.18
CA LEU A 15 8.13 -8.34 -0.52
C LEU A 15 8.57 -8.46 -1.99
N PRO A 16 8.65 -9.66 -2.60
CA PRO A 16 9.04 -9.76 -4.01
C PRO A 16 8.15 -8.96 -4.95
N VAL A 17 6.86 -8.84 -4.66
CA VAL A 17 5.92 -8.00 -5.43
C VAL A 17 6.15 -6.52 -5.11
N MET A 18 6.23 -6.17 -3.84
CA MET A 18 6.29 -4.78 -3.39
C MET A 18 7.65 -4.13 -3.69
N GLU A 19 8.72 -4.89 -3.79
CA GLU A 19 10.05 -4.41 -4.19
C GLU A 19 10.05 -3.70 -5.55
N GLU A 20 9.16 -4.07 -6.46
CA GLU A 20 9.07 -3.43 -7.78
C GLU A 20 8.67 -1.95 -7.67
N ALA A 21 7.87 -1.59 -6.68
CA ALA A 21 7.59 -0.19 -6.39
C ALA A 21 8.82 0.53 -5.82
N ALA A 22 9.52 -0.12 -4.89
CA ALA A 22 10.74 0.42 -4.28
C ALA A 22 11.83 0.71 -5.32
N LYS A 23 12.06 -0.20 -6.24
CA LYS A 23 13.04 -0.03 -7.34
C LYS A 23 12.76 1.23 -8.15
N LEU A 24 11.50 1.52 -8.41
CA LEU A 24 11.12 2.71 -9.16
C LEU A 24 11.34 4.00 -8.37
N PHE A 25 11.06 4.01 -7.07
CA PHE A 25 11.35 5.18 -6.24
C PHE A 25 12.85 5.42 -6.14
N ASP A 26 13.68 4.38 -6.09
CA ASP A 26 15.13 4.52 -6.18
C ASP A 26 15.57 5.14 -7.52
N GLU A 27 15.06 4.65 -8.64
CA GLU A 27 15.35 5.20 -9.98
C GLU A 27 15.00 6.69 -10.10
N PHE A 28 13.95 7.15 -9.41
CA PHE A 28 13.51 8.54 -9.44
C PHE A 28 14.01 9.37 -8.26
N GLU A 29 14.87 8.79 -7.42
CA GLU A 29 15.43 9.47 -6.25
C GLU A 29 14.36 10.04 -5.31
N ILE A 30 13.24 9.32 -5.18
CA ILE A 30 12.14 9.67 -4.26
C ILE A 30 12.35 8.91 -2.96
N PRO A 31 12.47 9.60 -1.83
CA PRO A 31 12.67 8.95 -0.54
C PRO A 31 11.44 8.16 -0.12
N PHE A 32 11.64 6.90 0.26
CA PHE A 32 10.59 5.99 0.68
C PHE A 32 11.01 5.14 1.87
N GLU A 33 10.04 4.51 2.51
CA GLU A 33 10.25 3.50 3.55
C GLU A 33 9.43 2.25 3.21
N ILE A 34 9.85 1.09 3.73
CA ILE A 34 9.13 -0.18 3.59
C ILE A 34 8.90 -0.77 4.97
N HIS A 35 7.67 -1.20 5.24
CA HIS A 35 7.29 -1.86 6.47
C HIS A 35 6.37 -3.06 6.21
N ALA A 36 6.53 -4.11 7.01
CA ALA A 36 5.58 -5.20 7.11
C ALA A 36 4.64 -4.94 8.28
N LEU A 37 3.36 -4.74 7.99
CA LEU A 37 2.32 -4.40 8.97
C LEU A 37 1.06 -5.20 8.64
N SER A 38 0.61 -6.05 9.56
CA SER A 38 -0.56 -6.88 9.34
C SER A 38 -1.80 -6.28 10.01
N ALA A 39 -2.85 -6.05 9.21
CA ALA A 39 -4.12 -5.58 9.74
C ALA A 39 -4.76 -6.58 10.71
N HIS A 40 -4.50 -7.87 10.53
CA HIS A 40 -5.07 -8.94 11.34
C HIS A 40 -4.19 -9.32 12.54
N ARG A 41 -2.86 -9.28 12.39
CA ARG A 41 -1.91 -9.73 13.42
C ARG A 41 -1.39 -8.61 14.30
N THR A 42 -1.23 -7.40 13.73
CA THR A 42 -0.68 -6.23 14.42
C THR A 42 -1.56 -4.99 14.20
N PRO A 43 -2.87 -5.05 14.52
CA PRO A 43 -3.80 -3.96 14.22
C PRO A 43 -3.43 -2.65 14.90
N ASP A 44 -2.89 -2.69 16.13
CA ASP A 44 -2.49 -1.48 16.85
C ASP A 44 -1.32 -0.76 16.19
N LEU A 45 -0.35 -1.52 15.67
CA LEU A 45 0.78 -0.96 14.91
C LEU A 45 0.31 -0.34 13.59
N VAL A 46 -0.66 -0.97 12.94
CA VAL A 46 -1.27 -0.44 11.71
C VAL A 46 -1.99 0.89 11.99
N ALA A 47 -2.75 0.96 13.07
CA ALA A 47 -3.47 2.16 13.47
C ALA A 47 -2.49 3.30 13.79
N GLU A 48 -1.45 3.03 14.57
CA GLU A 48 -0.42 4.00 14.90
C GLU A 48 0.30 4.52 13.66
N PHE A 49 0.70 3.62 12.78
CA PHE A 49 1.32 3.97 11.50
C PHE A 49 0.41 4.89 10.67
N ALA A 50 -0.83 4.47 10.45
CA ALA A 50 -1.76 5.19 9.58
C ALA A 50 -2.08 6.60 10.09
N ARG A 51 -2.31 6.73 11.39
CA ARG A 51 -2.63 8.02 12.02
C ARG A 51 -1.44 8.97 12.05
N GLY A 52 -0.22 8.44 12.18
CA GLY A 52 1.00 9.24 12.28
C GLY A 52 1.69 9.54 10.94
N ALA A 53 1.31 8.90 9.86
CA ALA A 53 2.04 8.95 8.59
C ALA A 53 2.19 10.37 8.03
N PHE A 54 1.11 11.12 7.95
CA PHE A 54 1.15 12.48 7.41
C PHE A 54 2.03 13.42 8.23
N ALA A 55 1.96 13.36 9.56
CA ALA A 55 2.80 14.17 10.44
C ALA A 55 4.28 13.87 10.29
N ARG A 56 4.65 12.61 9.95
CA ARG A 56 6.03 12.21 9.67
C ARG A 56 6.54 12.66 8.29
N GLY A 57 5.70 13.25 7.45
CA GLY A 57 6.05 13.71 6.11
C GLY A 57 5.59 12.82 4.97
N VAL A 58 4.97 11.68 5.25
CA VAL A 58 4.43 10.78 4.23
C VAL A 58 3.29 11.45 3.48
N ARG A 59 3.30 11.34 2.17
CA ARG A 59 2.29 11.94 1.28
C ARG A 59 1.47 10.92 0.52
N VAL A 60 1.99 9.69 0.37
CA VAL A 60 1.29 8.58 -0.30
C VAL A 60 1.65 7.29 0.43
N ILE A 61 0.67 6.43 0.62
CA ILE A 61 0.87 5.09 1.16
C ILE A 61 0.54 4.08 0.07
N ILE A 62 1.46 3.17 -0.21
CA ILE A 62 1.26 2.04 -1.12
C ILE A 62 1.14 0.80 -0.27
N ALA A 63 -0.02 0.16 -0.29
CA ALA A 63 -0.33 -0.96 0.58
C ALA A 63 -0.62 -2.22 -0.24
N GLY A 64 0.18 -3.26 -0.02
CA GLY A 64 0.03 -4.56 -0.65
C GLY A 64 -0.51 -5.60 0.33
N ALA A 65 -1.44 -6.40 -0.12
CA ALA A 65 -1.99 -7.50 0.65
C ALA A 65 -2.58 -8.58 -0.25
N GLY A 66 -2.58 -9.81 0.24
CA GLY A 66 -3.13 -10.97 -0.45
C GLY A 66 -4.14 -11.74 0.39
N GLY A 67 -4.95 -12.56 -0.27
CA GLY A 67 -6.04 -13.29 0.37
C GLY A 67 -7.14 -12.34 0.86
N ALA A 68 -7.48 -12.38 2.14
CA ALA A 68 -8.33 -11.39 2.80
C ALA A 68 -7.54 -10.08 2.94
N ALA A 69 -7.42 -9.36 1.85
CA ALA A 69 -6.51 -8.22 1.68
C ALA A 69 -7.08 -6.93 2.28
N HIS A 70 -7.20 -6.88 3.60
CA HIS A 70 -7.86 -5.78 4.31
C HIS A 70 -6.94 -4.60 4.62
N LEU A 71 -5.62 -4.77 4.55
CA LEU A 71 -4.65 -3.74 4.96
C LEU A 71 -4.87 -2.39 4.26
N PRO A 72 -5.03 -2.31 2.93
CA PRO A 72 -5.22 -1.02 2.27
C PRO A 72 -6.46 -0.27 2.75
N GLY A 73 -7.58 -0.97 2.88
CA GLY A 73 -8.84 -0.38 3.35
C GLY A 73 -8.79 0.07 4.81
N VAL A 74 -8.18 -0.73 5.69
CA VAL A 74 -8.00 -0.39 7.10
C VAL A 74 -7.14 0.86 7.25
N VAL A 75 -6.02 0.93 6.53
CA VAL A 75 -5.15 2.10 6.55
C VAL A 75 -5.85 3.33 5.98
N ALA A 76 -6.57 3.19 4.87
CA ALA A 76 -7.32 4.29 4.26
C ALA A 76 -8.34 4.91 5.22
N ALA A 77 -8.95 4.10 6.09
CA ALA A 77 -9.91 4.57 7.07
C ALA A 77 -9.29 5.40 8.20
N MET A 78 -7.97 5.31 8.41
CA MET A 78 -7.27 5.94 9.54
C MET A 78 -6.25 7.00 9.13
N THR A 79 -6.04 7.23 7.85
CA THR A 79 -5.06 8.21 7.35
C THR A 79 -5.73 9.26 6.47
N ILE A 80 -5.12 10.45 6.41
CA ILE A 80 -5.48 11.47 5.43
C ILE A 80 -4.63 11.39 4.15
N CYS A 81 -3.61 10.52 4.13
CA CYS A 81 -2.81 10.28 2.94
C CYS A 81 -3.59 9.47 1.91
N PRO A 82 -3.43 9.75 0.62
CA PRO A 82 -3.91 8.85 -0.42
C PRO A 82 -3.31 7.45 -0.26
N VAL A 83 -4.16 6.42 -0.41
CA VAL A 83 -3.74 5.01 -0.35
C VAL A 83 -3.90 4.39 -1.72
N ILE A 84 -2.84 3.74 -2.20
CA ILE A 84 -2.84 2.94 -3.41
C ILE A 84 -2.73 1.48 -3.00
N GLY A 85 -3.74 0.69 -3.34
CA GLY A 85 -3.79 -0.73 -3.03
C GLY A 85 -3.17 -1.58 -4.13
N VAL A 86 -2.34 -2.54 -3.72
CA VAL A 86 -1.73 -3.53 -4.61
C VAL A 86 -2.25 -4.91 -4.21
N PRO A 87 -3.17 -5.49 -4.98
CA PRO A 87 -3.58 -6.87 -4.73
C PRO A 87 -2.43 -7.82 -5.06
N VAL A 88 -2.11 -8.71 -4.13
CA VAL A 88 -1.03 -9.67 -4.26
C VAL A 88 -1.62 -11.08 -4.44
N LYS A 89 -1.15 -11.81 -5.45
CA LYS A 89 -1.44 -13.22 -5.59
C LYS A 89 -0.57 -14.01 -4.61
N SER A 90 -1.00 -14.04 -3.35
CA SER A 90 -0.33 -14.77 -2.29
C SER A 90 -0.63 -16.27 -2.36
N SER A 91 0.14 -17.08 -1.64
CA SER A 91 -0.04 -18.54 -1.61
C SER A 91 -1.42 -18.99 -1.08
N ASN A 92 -2.03 -18.17 -0.21
CA ASN A 92 -3.36 -18.42 0.34
C ASN A 92 -4.50 -17.78 -0.47
N SER A 93 -4.20 -17.10 -1.57
CA SER A 93 -5.23 -16.46 -2.39
C SER A 93 -5.93 -17.46 -3.32
N ILE A 94 -7.17 -17.14 -3.68
CA ILE A 94 -7.96 -17.88 -4.68
C ILE A 94 -7.68 -17.26 -6.04
N ASP A 95 -6.55 -17.63 -6.64
CA ASP A 95 -6.06 -17.09 -7.91
C ASP A 95 -5.91 -15.55 -7.95
N GLY A 96 -5.84 -14.92 -6.78
CA GLY A 96 -5.75 -13.47 -6.66
C GLY A 96 -7.08 -12.74 -6.72
N TRP A 97 -8.19 -13.39 -7.04
CA TRP A 97 -9.52 -12.77 -7.10
C TRP A 97 -9.97 -12.20 -5.76
N ASP A 98 -9.75 -12.94 -4.69
CA ASP A 98 -10.05 -12.51 -3.32
C ASP A 98 -9.23 -11.26 -2.94
N SER A 99 -7.96 -11.20 -3.33
CA SER A 99 -7.10 -10.03 -3.11
C SER A 99 -7.63 -8.82 -3.87
N ILE A 100 -7.94 -8.97 -5.15
CA ILE A 100 -8.48 -7.90 -6.00
C ILE A 100 -9.79 -7.37 -5.43
N LEU A 101 -10.73 -8.24 -5.15
CA LEU A 101 -12.07 -7.85 -4.69
C LEU A 101 -12.02 -7.21 -3.29
N SER A 102 -11.20 -7.72 -2.39
CA SER A 102 -11.05 -7.15 -1.04
C SER A 102 -10.54 -5.71 -1.06
N ILE A 103 -9.65 -5.39 -1.98
CA ILE A 103 -9.05 -4.05 -2.08
C ILE A 103 -9.93 -3.12 -2.92
N LEU A 104 -10.56 -3.65 -3.97
CA LEU A 104 -11.31 -2.85 -4.93
C LEU A 104 -12.67 -2.38 -4.38
N GLN A 105 -13.38 -3.22 -3.66
CA GLN A 105 -14.77 -2.99 -3.23
C GLN A 105 -14.85 -2.19 -1.93
N MET A 106 -14.36 -0.96 -1.98
CA MET A 106 -14.40 -0.05 -0.83
C MET A 106 -15.76 0.64 -0.67
N PRO A 107 -16.18 0.90 0.59
CA PRO A 107 -17.39 1.65 0.85
C PRO A 107 -17.26 3.11 0.40
N SER A 108 -18.39 3.76 0.15
CA SER A 108 -18.44 5.19 -0.17
C SER A 108 -17.76 6.02 0.94
N GLY A 109 -16.93 6.94 0.54
CA GLY A 109 -16.21 7.85 1.45
C GLY A 109 -14.82 7.39 1.89
N ILE A 110 -14.47 6.12 1.69
CA ILE A 110 -13.13 5.58 2.02
C ILE A 110 -12.50 5.03 0.73
N PRO A 111 -11.90 5.88 -0.11
CA PRO A 111 -11.35 5.43 -1.39
C PRO A 111 -9.98 4.77 -1.24
N VAL A 112 -9.76 3.71 -2.01
CA VAL A 112 -8.44 3.12 -2.27
C VAL A 112 -8.25 3.02 -3.77
N ALA A 113 -7.24 3.69 -4.30
CA ALA A 113 -6.88 3.56 -5.71
C ALA A 113 -6.18 2.22 -5.91
N THR A 114 -6.70 1.36 -6.78
CA THR A 114 -6.22 -0.02 -6.92
C THR A 114 -5.51 -0.21 -8.26
N VAL A 115 -4.35 -0.86 -8.23
CA VAL A 115 -3.61 -1.30 -9.43
C VAL A 115 -3.93 -2.76 -9.74
N ALA A 116 -3.40 -3.28 -10.85
CA ALA A 116 -3.60 -4.67 -11.23
C ALA A 116 -2.98 -5.65 -10.22
N LEU A 117 -3.38 -6.92 -10.29
CA LEU A 117 -2.80 -7.99 -9.50
C LEU A 117 -1.27 -8.02 -9.68
N ASP A 118 -0.54 -8.04 -8.56
CA ASP A 118 0.92 -7.98 -8.51
C ASP A 118 1.53 -6.73 -9.20
N GLY A 119 0.72 -5.73 -9.48
CA GLY A 119 1.10 -4.55 -10.24
C GLY A 119 1.74 -3.42 -9.43
N ALA A 120 2.58 -3.72 -8.44
CA ALA A 120 3.21 -2.73 -7.57
C ALA A 120 4.00 -1.66 -8.34
N ARG A 121 4.57 -2.01 -9.48
CA ARG A 121 5.30 -1.08 -10.34
C ARG A 121 4.41 0.08 -10.82
N ASN A 122 3.13 -0.15 -11.04
CA ASN A 122 2.18 0.88 -11.46
C ASN A 122 1.63 1.74 -10.31
N ALA A 123 1.81 1.34 -9.08
CA ALA A 123 1.39 2.12 -7.91
C ALA A 123 2.10 3.49 -7.84
N ARG A 124 3.25 3.62 -8.46
CA ARG A 124 4.03 4.86 -8.52
C ARG A 124 3.38 5.98 -9.35
N VAL A 125 2.56 5.66 -10.33
CA VAL A 125 2.17 6.61 -11.40
C VAL A 125 1.35 7.78 -10.87
N ARG A 126 0.63 7.60 -9.81
CA ARG A 126 -0.21 8.65 -9.23
C ARG A 126 0.52 9.58 -8.24
N GLY A 127 1.72 9.22 -7.80
CA GLY A 127 2.57 10.11 -6.99
C GLY A 127 3.32 11.17 -7.79
N ARG A 128 3.24 11.12 -9.10
CA ARG A 128 3.93 12.07 -9.98
C ARG A 128 3.00 13.21 -10.37
N CYS A 129 2.92 14.21 -9.52
CA CYS A 129 2.55 15.53 -9.99
C CYS A 129 3.68 16.00 -10.92
N ARG A 130 3.42 15.99 -12.24
CA ARG A 130 4.38 16.56 -13.20
C ARG A 130 4.55 18.03 -12.85
N ARG A 131 5.70 18.37 -12.31
CA ARG A 131 6.15 19.75 -12.44
C ARG A 131 6.37 20.00 -13.95
N ARG A 132 5.49 20.74 -14.52
CA ARG A 132 5.76 21.39 -15.81
C ARG A 132 6.69 22.56 -15.58
#